data_aa68fd462c637cc374765dae68771078
#
_entry.id   aa68fd462c637cc374765dae68771078
#
_cell.length_a   1.000
_cell.length_b   1.000
_cell.length_c   1.000
_cell.angle_alpha   90.00
_cell.angle_beta   90.00
_cell.angle_gamma   90.00
#
_symmetry.space_group_name_H-M   'P 1'
#
loop_
_entity.id
_entity.type
_entity.pdbx_description
1 polymer ?
#
loop_
_entity_poly.entity_id
_entity_poly.type
_entity_poly.pdbx_seq_one_letter_code
_entity_poly.pdbx_strand_id
1 'polypeptide(L)'
;MAAITDVPSILNDNNGNVRKWGTQLLAIADYSTAMPDPFFDTATNKPNQLPEGFKVMGYISTDGAKMSRGIESADTSAVQDLEPVRSDITGRTRTLQLTFLEMNAWVKALAHGLPVSQWPENKDEGFEFTDEKTTEFPYYRLIWIGQDGVGDAAHYRIEAGYRVKVTNQGDNTKNRSDAEGEDQTFTFFRDPKTGKVFYEGEKIAKAGAAPHADVSQSQPVSDQAASSESQPVAD
;
A
#
# COMPACT_ATOMS: atom_id res chain seq x y z
N MET A 1 -15.51 -40.02 24.92
CA MET A 1 -15.34 -39.14 23.75
C MET A 1 -15.69 -39.95 22.53
N ALA A 2 -16.55 -39.43 21.64
CA ALA A 2 -16.82 -40.09 20.36
C ALA A 2 -15.60 -39.93 19.45
N ALA A 3 -15.20 -41.00 18.74
CA ALA A 3 -14.12 -40.93 17.76
C ALA A 3 -14.58 -40.10 16.55
N ILE A 4 -13.63 -39.35 15.96
CA ILE A 4 -13.84 -38.68 14.68
C ILE A 4 -13.98 -39.78 13.63
N THR A 5 -15.13 -39.89 13.00
CA THR A 5 -15.42 -40.95 11.99
C THR A 5 -14.94 -40.54 10.61
N ASP A 6 -14.83 -39.25 10.32
CA ASP A 6 -14.43 -38.73 9.01
C ASP A 6 -13.88 -37.31 9.16
N VAL A 7 -12.67 -37.04 8.62
CA VAL A 7 -12.05 -35.71 8.67
C VAL A 7 -12.85 -34.68 7.90
N PRO A 8 -13.37 -34.93 6.68
CA PRO A 8 -14.22 -33.97 5.96
C PRO A 8 -15.45 -33.51 6.74
N SER A 9 -16.02 -34.33 7.61
CA SER A 9 -17.20 -33.98 8.38
C SER A 9 -16.97 -32.91 9.45
N ILE A 10 -15.72 -32.65 9.81
CA ILE A 10 -15.32 -31.65 10.80
C ILE A 10 -14.65 -30.44 10.18
N LEU A 11 -14.41 -30.44 8.85
CA LEU A 11 -13.90 -29.29 8.14
C LEU A 11 -14.94 -28.18 8.15
N ASN A 12 -14.52 -27.00 8.53
CA ASN A 12 -15.33 -25.79 8.51
C ASN A 12 -14.75 -24.81 7.50
N ASP A 13 -14.66 -25.25 6.26
CA ASP A 13 -14.05 -24.52 5.17
C ASP A 13 -14.96 -23.39 4.69
N ASN A 14 -14.37 -22.23 4.44
CA ASN A 14 -15.07 -21.12 3.81
C ASN A 14 -14.19 -20.50 2.72
N ASN A 15 -14.48 -20.84 1.48
CA ASN A 15 -13.80 -20.31 0.30
C ASN A 15 -13.90 -18.78 0.21
N GLY A 16 -14.97 -18.20 0.77
CA GLY A 16 -15.14 -16.76 0.88
C GLY A 16 -14.10 -16.06 1.75
N ASN A 17 -13.29 -16.80 2.52
CA ASN A 17 -12.19 -16.25 3.32
C ASN A 17 -10.82 -16.32 2.61
N VAL A 18 -10.76 -16.94 1.42
CA VAL A 18 -9.54 -16.95 0.60
C VAL A 18 -9.46 -15.61 -0.14
N ARG A 19 -8.40 -14.85 0.10
CA ARG A 19 -8.20 -13.51 -0.47
C ARG A 19 -7.18 -13.52 -1.60
N LYS A 20 -7.47 -12.75 -2.66
CA LYS A 20 -6.53 -12.42 -3.73
C LYS A 20 -6.53 -10.91 -3.93
N TRP A 21 -5.46 -10.28 -3.56
CA TRP A 21 -5.33 -8.81 -3.66
C TRP A 21 -4.98 -8.41 -5.09
N GLY A 22 -6.01 -8.39 -5.97
CA GLY A 22 -5.85 -8.09 -7.40
C GLY A 22 -5.51 -6.64 -7.67
N THR A 23 -5.95 -5.72 -6.82
CA THR A 23 -5.58 -4.30 -6.87
C THR A 23 -4.88 -3.93 -5.59
N GLN A 24 -3.69 -3.33 -5.72
CA GLN A 24 -2.89 -2.90 -4.59
C GLN A 24 -2.35 -1.49 -4.85
N LEU A 25 -2.25 -0.70 -3.80
CA LEU A 25 -1.54 0.57 -3.83
C LEU A 25 -0.64 0.70 -2.59
N LEU A 26 0.46 1.40 -2.77
CA LEU A 26 1.31 1.85 -1.68
C LEU A 26 1.37 3.38 -1.71
N ALA A 27 1.15 3.99 -0.57
CA ALA A 27 1.28 5.43 -0.39
C ALA A 27 2.28 5.74 0.73
N ILE A 28 3.13 6.72 0.49
CA ILE A 28 4.19 7.14 1.39
C ILE A 28 4.06 8.64 1.65
N ALA A 29 4.32 9.04 2.87
CA ALA A 29 4.38 10.45 3.28
C ALA A 29 5.52 10.67 4.26
N ASP A 30 5.90 11.93 4.46
CA ASP A 30 6.83 12.30 5.52
C ASP A 30 6.29 11.87 6.89
N TYR A 31 7.20 11.53 7.79
CA TYR A 31 6.83 11.13 9.16
C TYR A 31 5.99 12.18 9.90
N SER A 32 6.09 13.45 9.54
CA SER A 32 5.29 14.55 10.11
C SER A 32 3.83 14.54 9.66
N THR A 33 3.51 13.90 8.54
CA THR A 33 2.16 13.85 8.00
C THR A 33 1.22 13.07 8.91
N ALA A 34 -0.01 13.57 9.08
CA ALA A 34 -1.02 12.89 9.87
C ALA A 34 -1.46 11.57 9.20
N MET A 35 -1.69 10.54 10.01
CA MET A 35 -2.32 9.30 9.53
C MET A 35 -3.84 9.50 9.43
N PRO A 36 -4.54 8.80 8.50
CA PRO A 36 -6.00 8.80 8.49
C PRO A 36 -6.56 8.30 9.84
N ASP A 37 -7.56 9.00 10.33
CA ASP A 37 -8.30 8.57 11.53
C ASP A 37 -9.77 9.01 11.39
N PRO A 38 -10.69 8.07 11.11
CA PRO A 38 -10.49 6.62 10.91
C PRO A 38 -9.88 6.27 9.54
N PHE A 39 -9.36 5.04 9.40
CA PHE A 39 -8.85 4.53 8.12
C PHE A 39 -9.95 4.15 7.13
N PHE A 40 -11.11 3.77 7.64
CA PHE A 40 -12.27 3.38 6.83
C PHE A 40 -13.43 4.31 7.07
N ASP A 41 -14.11 4.66 6.00
CA ASP A 41 -15.41 5.31 6.07
C ASP A 41 -16.43 4.44 6.80
N THR A 42 -17.16 5.01 7.74
CA THR A 42 -18.08 4.27 8.61
C THR A 42 -19.37 3.86 7.91
N ALA A 43 -19.78 4.59 6.87
CA ALA A 43 -21.01 4.32 6.14
C ALA A 43 -20.79 3.24 5.08
N THR A 44 -19.69 3.31 4.34
CA THR A 44 -19.41 2.45 3.19
C THR A 44 -18.41 1.33 3.47
N ASN A 45 -17.66 1.40 4.57
CA ASN A 45 -16.52 0.53 4.88
C ASN A 45 -15.38 0.58 3.84
N LYS A 46 -15.40 1.52 2.92
CA LYS A 46 -14.30 1.73 1.97
C LYS A 46 -13.17 2.50 2.62
N PRO A 47 -11.93 2.39 2.10
CA PRO A 47 -10.83 3.23 2.56
C PRO A 47 -11.18 4.70 2.48
N ASN A 48 -10.86 5.47 3.52
CA ASN A 48 -10.98 6.92 3.47
C ASN A 48 -9.92 7.51 2.54
N GLN A 49 -10.18 8.71 2.06
CA GLN A 49 -9.22 9.47 1.29
C GLN A 49 -7.93 9.66 2.09
N LEU A 50 -6.80 9.50 1.41
CA LEU A 50 -5.50 9.74 2.02
C LEU A 50 -5.33 11.22 2.34
N PRO A 51 -4.80 11.56 3.53
CA PRO A 51 -4.48 12.94 3.85
C PRO A 51 -3.50 13.55 2.85
N GLU A 52 -3.54 14.87 2.73
CA GLU A 52 -2.57 15.62 1.95
C GLU A 52 -1.14 15.29 2.39
N GLY A 53 -0.24 15.19 1.43
CA GLY A 53 1.17 14.80 1.65
C GLY A 53 1.45 13.31 1.42
N PHE A 54 0.44 12.46 1.29
CA PHE A 54 0.65 11.09 0.84
C PHE A 54 0.82 11.03 -0.69
N LYS A 55 1.90 10.42 -1.14
CA LYS A 55 2.20 10.16 -2.54
C LYS A 55 1.96 8.68 -2.86
N VAL A 56 1.14 8.40 -3.87
CA VAL A 56 0.87 7.03 -4.35
C VAL A 56 1.96 6.63 -5.33
N MET A 57 2.67 5.54 -5.03
CA MET A 57 3.96 5.21 -5.65
C MET A 57 3.86 4.63 -7.07
N GLY A 58 2.67 4.25 -7.54
CA GLY A 58 2.46 3.65 -8.86
C GLY A 58 2.46 2.12 -8.83
N TYR A 59 2.80 1.48 -9.96
CA TYR A 59 2.73 0.04 -10.12
C TYR A 59 3.77 -0.70 -9.30
N ILE A 60 3.32 -1.78 -8.67
CA ILE A 60 4.16 -2.77 -8.00
C ILE A 60 4.16 -4.09 -8.78
N SER A 61 5.17 -4.92 -8.58
CA SER A 61 5.31 -6.21 -9.25
C SER A 61 4.16 -7.16 -8.91
N THR A 62 3.93 -8.15 -9.78
CA THR A 62 2.92 -9.19 -9.58
C THR A 62 3.17 -10.06 -8.34
N ASP A 63 4.40 -10.05 -7.80
CA ASP A 63 4.72 -10.71 -6.53
C ASP A 63 4.04 -10.01 -5.34
N GLY A 64 3.59 -8.77 -5.56
CA GLY A 64 2.86 -7.98 -4.58
C GLY A 64 3.73 -7.52 -3.40
N ALA A 65 3.06 -7.12 -2.34
CA ALA A 65 3.69 -6.69 -1.11
C ALA A 65 3.84 -7.87 -0.13
N LYS A 66 5.07 -8.13 0.31
CA LYS A 66 5.40 -9.22 1.25
C LYS A 66 5.61 -8.67 2.65
N MET A 67 4.67 -8.95 3.55
CA MET A 67 4.80 -8.63 4.97
C MET A 67 5.47 -9.76 5.71
N SER A 68 6.57 -9.48 6.40
CA SER A 68 7.28 -10.43 7.28
C SER A 68 7.19 -10.00 8.73
N ARG A 69 7.08 -10.99 9.63
CA ARG A 69 6.97 -10.79 11.07
C ARG A 69 7.95 -11.71 11.76
N GLY A 70 8.94 -11.15 12.45
CA GLY A 70 9.92 -11.88 13.25
C GLY A 70 9.62 -11.75 14.74
N ILE A 71 9.82 -12.83 15.49
CA ILE A 71 9.79 -12.86 16.95
C ILE A 71 11.11 -13.47 17.39
N GLU A 72 11.80 -12.79 18.29
CA GLU A 72 13.00 -13.29 18.94
C GLU A 72 12.65 -13.66 20.38
N SER A 73 13.10 -14.80 20.83
CA SER A 73 12.93 -15.26 22.20
C SER A 73 14.27 -15.66 22.81
N ALA A 74 14.36 -15.51 24.12
CA ALA A 74 15.44 -16.05 24.92
C ALA A 74 14.87 -17.11 25.86
N ASP A 75 15.45 -18.30 25.78
CA ASP A 75 15.03 -19.45 26.56
C ASP A 75 15.94 -19.66 27.76
N THR A 76 15.37 -20.00 28.91
CA THR A 76 16.11 -20.36 30.13
C THR A 76 15.94 -21.83 30.36
N SER A 77 17.07 -22.56 30.44
CA SER A 77 17.11 -23.98 30.74
C SER A 77 17.51 -24.23 32.20
N ALA A 78 17.04 -25.31 32.78
CA ALA A 78 17.42 -25.78 34.11
C ALA A 78 18.28 -27.05 34.00
N VAL A 79 19.14 -27.28 34.99
CA VAL A 79 20.00 -28.49 35.02
C VAL A 79 19.21 -29.78 35.17
N GLN A 80 18.02 -29.65 35.76
CA GLN A 80 17.14 -30.80 36.07
C GLN A 80 16.18 -31.12 34.93
N ASP A 81 16.11 -30.27 33.89
CA ASP A 81 15.16 -30.39 32.80
C ASP A 81 15.86 -30.23 31.45
N LEU A 82 15.56 -31.13 30.51
CA LEU A 82 16.10 -31.08 29.15
C LEU A 82 15.38 -30.03 28.28
N GLU A 83 14.17 -29.67 28.66
CA GLU A 83 13.35 -28.68 27.98
C GLU A 83 13.53 -27.28 28.60
N PRO A 84 13.39 -26.20 27.84
CA PRO A 84 13.41 -24.87 28.40
C PRO A 84 12.27 -24.67 29.41
N VAL A 85 12.65 -24.22 30.61
CA VAL A 85 11.67 -23.96 31.69
C VAL A 85 10.99 -22.58 31.57
N ARG A 86 11.54 -21.68 30.75
CA ARG A 86 11.00 -20.35 30.50
C ARG A 86 11.46 -19.84 29.15
N SER A 87 10.54 -19.14 28.43
CA SER A 87 10.81 -18.44 27.18
C SER A 87 10.29 -17.01 27.28
N ASP A 88 11.15 -16.03 27.09
CA ASP A 88 10.81 -14.61 27.11
C ASP A 88 10.99 -14.01 25.70
N ILE A 89 10.01 -13.23 25.23
CA ILE A 89 10.13 -12.52 23.95
C ILE A 89 11.07 -11.33 24.14
N THR A 90 12.18 -11.32 23.43
CA THR A 90 13.23 -10.29 23.50
C THR A 90 13.13 -9.27 22.36
N GLY A 91 12.53 -9.65 21.21
CA GLY A 91 12.40 -8.77 20.06
C GLY A 91 11.20 -9.10 19.19
N ARG A 92 10.71 -8.07 18.51
CA ARG A 92 9.70 -8.19 17.43
C ARG A 92 10.11 -7.31 16.29
N THR A 93 10.22 -7.88 15.10
CA THR A 93 10.48 -7.16 13.87
C THR A 93 9.30 -7.30 12.91
N ARG A 94 9.06 -6.27 12.13
CA ARG A 94 8.10 -6.30 11.04
C ARG A 94 8.69 -5.58 9.86
N THR A 95 8.61 -6.21 8.68
CA THR A 95 9.10 -5.63 7.44
C THR A 95 8.06 -5.80 6.35
N LEU A 96 8.02 -4.83 5.43
CA LEU A 96 7.28 -4.89 4.18
C LEU A 96 8.28 -4.80 3.04
N GLN A 97 8.31 -5.81 2.18
CA GLN A 97 9.11 -5.84 0.96
C GLN A 97 8.21 -5.81 -0.26
N LEU A 98 8.57 -5.04 -1.25
CA LEU A 98 7.92 -5.01 -2.56
C LEU A 98 8.86 -4.43 -3.62
N THR A 99 8.55 -4.71 -4.88
CA THR A 99 9.28 -4.21 -6.04
C THR A 99 8.40 -3.24 -6.81
N PHE A 100 8.85 -2.00 -6.96
CA PHE A 100 8.22 -1.03 -7.84
C PHE A 100 8.61 -1.31 -9.28
N LEU A 101 7.64 -1.26 -10.19
CA LEU A 101 7.85 -1.41 -11.64
C LEU A 101 7.80 -0.06 -12.36
N GLU A 102 7.19 0.92 -11.74
CA GLU A 102 7.10 2.27 -12.30
C GLU A 102 8.32 3.08 -11.86
N MET A 103 9.28 3.25 -12.77
CA MET A 103 10.53 4.01 -12.54
C MET A 103 10.28 5.51 -12.62
N ASN A 104 9.41 6.02 -11.78
CA ASN A 104 9.08 7.43 -11.71
C ASN A 104 9.97 8.20 -10.72
N ALA A 105 9.87 9.54 -10.76
CA ALA A 105 10.70 10.41 -9.94
C ALA A 105 10.54 10.17 -8.42
N TRP A 106 9.35 9.75 -7.95
CA TRP A 106 9.11 9.49 -6.53
C TRP A 106 9.76 8.18 -6.06
N VAL A 107 9.69 7.13 -6.88
CA VAL A 107 10.37 5.85 -6.58
C VAL A 107 11.88 6.07 -6.51
N LYS A 108 12.45 6.84 -7.43
CA LYS A 108 13.87 7.15 -7.40
C LYS A 108 14.24 8.08 -6.24
N ALA A 109 13.43 9.08 -5.90
CA ALA A 109 13.65 9.92 -4.72
C ALA A 109 13.65 9.10 -3.41
N LEU A 110 12.74 8.11 -3.32
CA LEU A 110 12.71 7.16 -2.21
C LEU A 110 13.99 6.32 -2.15
N ALA A 111 14.45 5.82 -3.30
CA ALA A 111 15.69 5.03 -3.40
C ALA A 111 16.93 5.82 -2.97
N HIS A 112 16.97 7.13 -3.25
CA HIS A 112 18.01 8.04 -2.79
C HIS A 112 17.81 8.53 -1.33
N GLY A 113 16.76 8.07 -0.64
CA GLY A 113 16.53 8.41 0.77
C GLY A 113 16.12 9.86 1.02
N LEU A 114 15.47 10.49 0.06
CA LEU A 114 14.99 11.86 0.21
C LEU A 114 13.67 11.89 1.01
N PRO A 115 13.46 12.87 1.90
CA PRO A 115 12.16 13.09 2.53
C PRO A 115 11.12 13.48 1.46
N VAL A 116 9.85 13.08 1.66
CA VAL A 116 8.78 13.28 0.66
C VAL A 116 8.57 14.76 0.31
N SER A 117 8.83 15.64 1.26
CA SER A 117 8.79 17.11 1.05
C SER A 117 9.83 17.64 0.04
N GLN A 118 10.85 16.85 -0.29
CA GLN A 118 11.87 17.17 -1.28
C GLN A 118 11.67 16.43 -2.62
N TRP A 119 10.62 15.62 -2.73
CA TRP A 119 10.32 14.91 -3.97
C TRP A 119 9.78 15.87 -5.02
N PRO A 120 9.99 15.59 -6.31
CA PRO A 120 9.36 16.33 -7.38
C PRO A 120 7.85 16.44 -7.21
N GLU A 121 7.25 17.53 -7.65
CA GLU A 121 5.82 17.76 -7.49
C GLU A 121 5.03 16.71 -8.27
N ASN A 122 5.46 16.41 -9.49
CA ASN A 122 4.86 15.41 -10.35
C ASN A 122 5.77 14.19 -10.48
N LYS A 123 5.21 12.99 -10.31
CA LYS A 123 5.95 11.72 -10.43
C LYS A 123 6.52 11.46 -11.83
N ASP A 124 5.87 12.01 -12.86
CA ASP A 124 6.21 11.80 -14.28
C ASP A 124 7.22 12.83 -14.81
N GLU A 125 7.75 13.69 -13.95
CA GLU A 125 8.84 14.59 -14.30
C GLU A 125 10.17 13.85 -14.48
N GLY A 126 11.05 14.43 -15.29
CA GLY A 126 12.45 14.01 -15.30
C GLY A 126 13.08 14.28 -13.95
N PHE A 127 14.05 13.45 -13.56
CA PHE A 127 14.71 13.59 -12.27
C PHE A 127 16.23 13.54 -12.42
N GLU A 128 16.89 14.26 -11.54
CA GLU A 128 18.35 14.21 -11.36
C GLU A 128 18.60 14.19 -9.86
N PHE A 129 19.20 13.12 -9.35
CA PHE A 129 19.58 13.01 -7.94
C PHE A 129 21.07 12.74 -7.84
N THR A 130 21.70 13.33 -6.87
CA THR A 130 23.11 13.10 -6.53
C THR A 130 23.17 12.65 -5.08
N ASP A 131 23.77 11.50 -4.86
CA ASP A 131 24.04 11.05 -3.50
C ASP A 131 25.21 11.84 -2.94
N GLU A 132 24.92 12.65 -1.96
CA GLU A 132 25.93 13.24 -1.12
C GLU A 132 26.31 12.25 -0.01
N LYS A 133 27.20 12.63 0.88
CA LYS A 133 27.56 11.83 2.05
C LYS A 133 26.37 11.74 3.00
N THR A 134 25.38 10.96 2.59
CA THR A 134 24.14 10.74 3.37
C THR A 134 24.42 9.72 4.45
N THR A 135 24.00 10.06 5.62
CA THR A 135 24.22 9.25 6.80
C THR A 135 23.01 8.39 7.15
N GLU A 136 21.80 8.83 6.80
CA GLU A 136 20.58 8.15 7.21
C GLU A 136 19.40 8.41 6.28
N PHE A 137 18.64 7.32 5.97
CA PHE A 137 17.32 7.44 5.39
C PHE A 137 16.34 8.07 6.39
N PRO A 138 15.42 8.94 5.95
CA PRO A 138 14.41 9.51 6.82
C PRO A 138 13.38 8.46 7.25
N TYR A 139 12.58 8.81 8.26
CA TYR A 139 11.39 8.05 8.60
C TYR A 139 10.19 8.53 7.81
N TYR A 140 9.33 7.60 7.42
CA TYR A 140 8.14 7.82 6.63
C TYR A 140 6.88 7.34 7.36
N ARG A 141 5.72 7.79 6.89
CA ARG A 141 4.42 7.15 7.06
C ARG A 141 4.18 6.29 5.83
N LEU A 142 3.64 5.10 6.02
CA LEU A 142 3.38 4.17 4.94
C LEU A 142 1.97 3.60 5.08
N ILE A 143 1.23 3.54 3.97
CA ILE A 143 -0.09 2.91 3.91
C ILE A 143 -0.12 2.01 2.67
N TRP A 144 -0.36 0.73 2.88
CA TRP A 144 -0.69 -0.22 1.83
C TRP A 144 -2.18 -0.50 1.87
N ILE A 145 -2.83 -0.50 0.71
CA ILE A 145 -4.24 -0.84 0.55
C ILE A 145 -4.35 -1.92 -0.50
N GLY A 146 -4.98 -3.03 -0.14
CA GLY A 146 -5.35 -4.10 -1.04
C GLY A 146 -6.86 -4.18 -1.22
N GLN A 147 -7.30 -4.47 -2.45
CA GLN A 147 -8.69 -4.74 -2.79
C GLN A 147 -8.81 -6.12 -3.42
N ASP A 148 -9.79 -6.89 -2.94
CA ASP A 148 -10.22 -8.16 -3.51
C ASP A 148 -11.71 -8.06 -3.86
N GLY A 149 -12.05 -8.33 -5.12
CA GLY A 149 -13.40 -8.18 -5.65
C GLY A 149 -13.74 -6.75 -6.07
N VAL A 150 -14.99 -6.54 -6.46
CA VAL A 150 -15.52 -5.26 -6.97
C VAL A 150 -16.89 -4.94 -6.37
N GLY A 151 -17.24 -3.66 -6.39
CA GLY A 151 -18.57 -3.19 -5.94
C GLY A 151 -18.78 -3.34 -4.43
N ASP A 152 -20.02 -3.66 -4.05
CA ASP A 152 -20.44 -3.74 -2.64
C ASP A 152 -20.05 -5.05 -1.95
N ALA A 153 -19.41 -5.97 -2.68
CA ALA A 153 -18.85 -7.20 -2.12
C ALA A 153 -17.31 -7.15 -2.07
N ALA A 154 -16.71 -6.01 -2.41
CA ALA A 154 -15.26 -5.87 -2.37
C ALA A 154 -14.74 -5.90 -0.93
N HIS A 155 -13.66 -6.63 -0.73
CA HIS A 155 -12.90 -6.63 0.51
C HIS A 155 -11.75 -5.63 0.40
N TYR A 156 -11.60 -4.81 1.41
CA TYR A 156 -10.51 -3.86 1.52
C TYR A 156 -9.69 -4.19 2.76
N ARG A 157 -8.38 -4.33 2.58
CA ARG A 157 -7.44 -4.41 3.69
C ARG A 157 -6.51 -3.20 3.65
N ILE A 158 -6.32 -2.60 4.80
CA ILE A 158 -5.37 -1.51 5.01
C ILE A 158 -4.31 -1.99 6.00
N GLU A 159 -3.06 -1.85 5.60
CA GLU A 159 -1.91 -2.04 6.46
C GLU A 159 -1.12 -0.73 6.51
N ALA A 160 -0.89 -0.20 7.71
CA ALA A 160 -0.27 1.09 7.85
C ALA A 160 0.85 1.10 8.89
N GLY A 161 1.97 1.71 8.53
CA GLY A 161 3.12 1.92 9.38
C GLY A 161 3.18 3.34 9.90
N TYR A 162 3.13 3.50 11.22
CA TYR A 162 3.19 4.83 11.84
C TYR A 162 4.59 5.45 11.82
N ARG A 163 5.62 4.63 11.72
CA ARG A 163 7.00 5.07 11.57
C ARG A 163 7.77 3.97 10.87
N VAL A 164 8.11 4.19 9.62
CA VAL A 164 8.84 3.22 8.80
C VAL A 164 10.11 3.83 8.24
N LYS A 165 11.07 2.99 7.92
CA LYS A 165 12.33 3.39 7.29
C LYS A 165 12.70 2.36 6.25
N VAL A 166 13.23 2.79 5.12
CA VAL A 166 13.88 1.89 4.15
C VAL A 166 15.15 1.35 4.81
N THR A 167 15.24 0.04 4.91
CA THR A 167 16.37 -0.63 5.58
C THR A 167 17.15 -1.56 4.66
N ASN A 168 16.57 -1.90 3.53
CA ASN A 168 17.27 -2.64 2.48
C ASN A 168 16.69 -2.30 1.12
N GLN A 169 17.56 -2.32 0.12
CA GLN A 169 17.26 -2.15 -1.29
C GLN A 169 17.84 -3.35 -2.04
N GLY A 170 17.08 -3.92 -2.95
CA GLY A 170 17.54 -5.01 -3.79
C GLY A 170 18.38 -4.53 -4.97
N ASP A 171 18.86 -5.49 -5.73
CA ASP A 171 19.59 -5.22 -6.95
C ASP A 171 18.66 -4.65 -8.04
N ASN A 172 19.15 -3.65 -8.74
CA ASN A 172 18.45 -3.05 -9.87
C ASN A 172 19.10 -3.52 -11.16
N THR A 173 18.41 -4.40 -11.89
CA THR A 173 18.92 -4.97 -13.16
C THR A 173 18.38 -4.20 -14.35
N LYS A 174 19.27 -3.73 -15.19
CA LYS A 174 18.96 -3.05 -16.44
C LYS A 174 19.33 -3.95 -17.62
N ASN A 175 18.32 -4.53 -18.25
CA ASN A 175 18.52 -5.38 -19.42
C ASN A 175 17.45 -5.06 -20.49
N ARG A 176 17.50 -5.77 -21.61
CA ARG A 176 16.60 -5.52 -22.75
C ARG A 176 15.28 -6.29 -22.65
N SER A 177 15.24 -7.39 -21.90
CA SER A 177 14.12 -8.34 -21.88
C SER A 177 13.14 -8.08 -20.75
N ASP A 178 13.63 -7.61 -19.62
CA ASP A 178 12.83 -7.48 -18.41
C ASP A 178 12.62 -6.02 -18.04
N ALA A 179 11.49 -5.71 -17.48
CA ALA A 179 11.24 -4.39 -16.91
C ALA A 179 12.20 -4.12 -15.74
N GLU A 180 12.75 -2.92 -15.68
CA GLU A 180 13.49 -2.47 -14.51
C GLU A 180 12.58 -2.48 -13.29
N GLY A 181 13.08 -2.99 -12.17
CA GLY A 181 12.37 -3.01 -10.88
C GLY A 181 13.21 -2.36 -9.78
N GLU A 182 12.56 -1.69 -8.86
CA GLU A 182 13.19 -1.12 -7.66
C GLU A 182 12.68 -1.86 -6.43
N ASP A 183 13.49 -2.74 -5.87
CA ASP A 183 13.12 -3.53 -4.68
C ASP A 183 13.43 -2.75 -3.40
N GLN A 184 12.43 -2.61 -2.56
CA GLN A 184 12.52 -1.83 -1.34
C GLN A 184 11.98 -2.65 -0.16
N THR A 185 12.74 -2.64 0.95
CA THR A 185 12.32 -3.22 2.21
C THR A 185 12.15 -2.13 3.27
N PHE A 186 10.95 -2.03 3.79
CA PHE A 186 10.59 -1.11 4.86
C PHE A 186 10.56 -1.85 6.19
N THR A 187 11.25 -1.33 7.19
CA THR A 187 11.14 -1.81 8.58
C THR A 187 10.25 -0.87 9.39
N PHE A 188 9.39 -1.46 10.21
CA PHE A 188 8.44 -0.75 11.05
C PHE A 188 9.00 -0.53 12.44
N PHE A 189 8.90 0.70 12.92
CA PHE A 189 9.37 1.12 14.22
C PHE A 189 8.21 1.67 15.06
N ARG A 190 8.38 1.66 16.37
CA ARG A 190 7.45 2.31 17.28
C ARG A 190 7.50 3.82 17.07
N ASP A 191 6.34 4.42 16.87
CA ASP A 191 6.19 5.87 16.87
C ASP A 191 6.26 6.38 18.32
N PRO A 192 7.25 7.19 18.68
CA PRO A 192 7.40 7.66 20.04
C PRO A 192 6.27 8.60 20.50
N LYS A 193 5.57 9.26 19.55
CA LYS A 193 4.48 10.21 19.85
C LYS A 193 3.17 9.46 20.21
N THR A 194 2.85 8.39 19.48
CA THR A 194 1.58 7.68 19.62
C THR A 194 1.73 6.33 20.31
N GLY A 195 2.96 5.80 20.41
CA GLY A 195 3.26 4.46 20.90
C GLY A 195 2.88 3.34 19.91
N LYS A 196 2.26 3.70 18.76
CA LYS A 196 1.81 2.74 17.75
C LYS A 196 2.96 2.31 16.85
N VAL A 197 2.90 1.08 16.34
CA VAL A 197 3.85 0.54 15.35
C VAL A 197 3.15 0.36 14.01
N PHE A 198 2.02 -0.34 14.04
CA PHE A 198 1.35 -0.87 12.87
C PHE A 198 -0.16 -0.90 13.08
N TYR A 199 -0.87 -0.67 12.02
CA TYR A 199 -2.32 -0.86 11.92
C TYR A 199 -2.62 -1.89 10.84
N GLU A 200 -3.55 -2.78 11.11
CA GLU A 200 -4.13 -3.70 10.13
C GLU A 200 -5.63 -3.72 10.33
N GLY A 201 -6.36 -3.51 9.25
CA GLY A 201 -7.81 -3.57 9.25
C GLY A 201 -8.32 -4.11 7.93
N GLU A 202 -9.35 -4.96 7.99
CA GLU A 202 -10.06 -5.46 6.81
C GLU A 202 -11.55 -5.21 6.98
N LYS A 203 -12.18 -4.74 5.90
CA LYS A 203 -13.61 -4.53 5.86
C LYS A 203 -14.19 -4.94 4.52
N ILE A 204 -15.42 -5.42 4.54
CA ILE A 204 -16.24 -5.64 3.35
C ILE A 204 -16.98 -4.33 3.06
N ALA A 205 -16.95 -3.90 1.81
CA ALA A 205 -17.75 -2.75 1.38
C ALA A 205 -19.22 -2.95 1.75
N LYS A 206 -19.88 -1.88 2.09
CA LYS A 206 -21.33 -1.86 2.24
C LYS A 206 -21.91 -1.11 1.04
N ALA A 207 -23.09 -1.53 0.59
CA ALA A 207 -23.90 -0.73 -0.34
C ALA A 207 -24.07 0.66 0.28
N GLY A 208 -23.39 1.65 -0.26
CA GLY A 208 -23.50 3.02 0.21
C GLY A 208 -24.87 3.57 -0.12
N ALA A 209 -25.42 4.40 0.74
CA ALA A 209 -26.43 5.36 0.32
C ALA A 209 -25.87 6.12 -0.88
N ALA A 210 -26.69 6.34 -1.90
CA ALA A 210 -26.39 6.81 -3.23
C ALA A 210 -25.18 7.75 -3.35
N PRO A 211 -24.40 7.65 -4.43
CA PRO A 211 -23.23 8.50 -4.62
C PRO A 211 -23.65 9.96 -4.55
N HIS A 212 -22.90 10.75 -3.80
CA HIS A 212 -22.98 12.19 -3.93
C HIS A 212 -22.83 12.52 -5.41
N ALA A 213 -23.87 13.11 -6.00
CA ALA A 213 -23.85 13.56 -7.37
C ALA A 213 -22.63 14.47 -7.54
N ASP A 214 -21.72 14.04 -8.36
CA ASP A 214 -20.60 14.86 -8.79
C ASP A 214 -21.16 16.01 -9.62
N VAL A 215 -21.28 17.17 -8.96
CA VAL A 215 -21.66 18.42 -9.61
C VAL A 215 -20.41 18.97 -10.24
N SER A 216 -20.15 18.55 -11.44
CA SER A 216 -19.55 19.45 -12.44
C SER A 216 -19.17 18.70 -13.71
N GLN A 217 -19.92 18.95 -14.73
CA GLN A 217 -19.48 19.47 -16.02
C GLN A 217 -20.65 19.46 -17.00
N SER A 218 -21.52 20.39 -16.81
CA SER A 218 -22.34 20.85 -17.93
C SER A 218 -21.51 21.84 -18.74
N GLN A 219 -20.83 21.38 -19.76
CA GLN A 219 -20.43 22.26 -20.86
C GLN A 219 -21.65 22.54 -21.71
N PRO A 220 -21.92 23.79 -22.05
CA PRO A 220 -22.98 24.11 -23.02
C PRO A 220 -22.51 23.69 -24.41
N VAL A 221 -23.28 22.79 -25.02
CA VAL A 221 -23.19 22.51 -26.46
C VAL A 221 -23.70 23.73 -27.18
N SER A 222 -22.81 24.43 -27.86
CA SER A 222 -23.19 25.48 -28.79
C SER A 222 -23.72 24.82 -30.06
N ASP A 223 -25.03 24.91 -30.27
CA ASP A 223 -25.70 24.69 -31.57
C ASP A 223 -25.10 25.63 -32.60
N GLN A 224 -24.37 25.11 -33.55
CA GLN A 224 -24.13 25.80 -34.83
C GLN A 224 -25.08 25.22 -35.87
N ALA A 225 -26.10 25.98 -36.14
CA ALA A 225 -27.03 25.74 -37.21
C ALA A 225 -26.32 25.76 -38.58
N ALA A 226 -26.48 24.69 -39.33
CA ALA A 226 -26.07 24.58 -40.71
C ALA A 226 -27.03 25.43 -41.57
N SER A 227 -26.54 26.48 -42.15
CA SER A 227 -27.19 27.16 -43.29
C SER A 227 -26.69 26.55 -44.58
N SER A 228 -27.56 25.81 -45.23
CA SER A 228 -27.43 25.37 -46.61
C SER A 228 -27.62 26.57 -47.54
N GLU A 229 -26.63 26.90 -48.32
CA GLU A 229 -26.77 27.81 -49.45
C GLU A 229 -26.37 27.10 -50.74
N SER A 230 -27.34 26.97 -51.60
CA SER A 230 -27.31 26.38 -52.94
C SER A 230 -26.57 27.27 -53.91
N GLN A 231 -25.64 26.75 -54.67
CA GLN A 231 -25.08 27.39 -55.86
C GLN A 231 -25.90 27.10 -57.09
N PRO A 232 -26.14 28.07 -57.98
CA PRO A 232 -26.59 27.81 -59.32
C PRO A 232 -25.42 27.62 -60.30
N VAL A 233 -25.61 26.65 -61.21
CA VAL A 233 -24.81 26.40 -62.39
C VAL A 233 -25.11 27.45 -63.44
N ALA A 234 -24.11 28.03 -64.09
CA ALA A 234 -24.23 28.63 -65.40
C ALA A 234 -22.89 28.58 -66.17
N ASP A 235 -22.98 27.98 -67.36
CA ASP A 235 -22.21 28.03 -68.62
C ASP A 235 -20.69 27.87 -68.55
#